data_5802e0c48d411e2ce76bdc59e598f968
#
_entry.id   5802e0c48d411e2ce76bdc59e598f968
#
_cell.length_a   1.000
_cell.length_b   1.000
_cell.length_c   1.000
_cell.angle_alpha   90.00
_cell.angle_beta   90.00
_cell.angle_gamma   90.00
#
_symmetry.space_group_name_H-M   'P 1'
#
loop_
_entity.id
_entity.type
_entity.pdbx_description
1 polymer ?
#
loop_
_entity_poly.entity_id
_entity_poly.type
_entity_poly.pdbx_seq_one_letter_code
_entity_poly.pdbx_strand_id
1 'polypeptide(L)'
;MKQIDWLAKPALGATLVAAIWGFNIVGMKIALSDMDPLLFTAARFFLLALVLLPFVKISHQQIRPLLPIALVMGLGHFYLLAVGISIVPGVIASVCFILGAPFSALLSYLFLNERLSQVQSVAIVTATLGAMLPTLLIGQSELQWGILIVVLSTFM
;
A
#
# COMPACT_ATOMS: atom_id res chain seq x y z
N MET A 1 -14.58 27.39 16.92
CA MET A 1 -14.48 26.48 15.76
C MET A 1 -15.39 25.31 16.05
N LYS A 2 -16.53 25.15 15.35
CA LYS A 2 -17.37 23.95 15.44
C LYS A 2 -16.55 22.78 14.91
N GLN A 3 -16.18 21.84 15.79
CA GLN A 3 -15.64 20.55 15.35
C GLN A 3 -16.64 19.93 14.37
N ILE A 4 -16.12 19.44 13.29
CA ILE A 4 -16.93 18.84 12.24
C ILE A 4 -17.40 17.47 12.77
N ASP A 5 -18.57 17.44 13.40
CA ASP A 5 -19.13 16.28 14.10
C ASP A 5 -19.30 15.01 13.24
N TRP A 6 -19.27 15.14 11.91
CA TRP A 6 -19.34 14.00 11.00
C TRP A 6 -18.03 13.18 10.95
N LEU A 7 -16.87 13.80 11.25
CA LEU A 7 -15.60 13.07 11.41
C LEU A 7 -15.55 12.28 12.72
N ALA A 8 -16.44 12.58 13.66
CA ALA A 8 -16.56 11.84 14.92
C ALA A 8 -17.23 10.45 14.78
N LYS A 9 -17.80 10.14 13.59
CA LYS A 9 -18.32 8.79 13.31
C LYS A 9 -17.22 7.93 12.71
N PRO A 10 -16.61 7.00 13.45
CA PRO A 10 -15.44 6.22 12.99
C PRO A 10 -15.74 5.42 11.72
N ALA A 11 -16.99 5.00 11.52
CA ALA A 11 -17.42 4.29 10.30
C ALA A 11 -17.34 5.17 9.05
N LEU A 12 -17.74 6.45 9.14
CA LEU A 12 -17.69 7.37 7.99
C LEU A 12 -16.23 7.70 7.61
N GLY A 13 -15.37 7.92 8.61
CA GLY A 13 -13.94 8.13 8.39
C GLY A 13 -13.29 6.94 7.71
N ALA A 14 -13.56 5.74 8.19
CA ALA A 14 -13.04 4.50 7.59
C ALA A 14 -13.54 4.32 6.15
N THR A 15 -14.81 4.59 5.87
CA THR A 15 -15.38 4.49 4.52
C THR A 15 -14.71 5.49 3.55
N LEU A 16 -14.49 6.73 3.99
CA LEU A 16 -13.81 7.74 3.18
C LEU A 16 -12.37 7.34 2.88
N VAL A 17 -11.63 6.84 3.87
CA VAL A 17 -10.25 6.35 3.65
C VAL A 17 -10.26 5.18 2.67
N ALA A 18 -11.15 4.21 2.83
CA ALA A 18 -11.26 3.08 1.89
C ALA A 18 -11.60 3.53 0.47
N ALA A 19 -12.50 4.50 0.32
CA ALA A 19 -12.85 5.08 -0.98
C ALA A 19 -11.63 5.76 -1.62
N ILE A 20 -10.90 6.60 -0.86
CA ILE A 20 -9.69 7.27 -1.35
C ILE A 20 -8.64 6.25 -1.81
N TRP A 21 -8.44 5.17 -1.06
CA TRP A 21 -7.50 4.11 -1.43
C TRP A 21 -7.93 3.35 -2.67
N GLY A 22 -9.22 3.05 -2.81
CA GLY A 22 -9.78 2.45 -4.03
C GLY A 22 -9.56 3.35 -5.26
N PHE A 23 -9.89 4.63 -5.17
CA PHE A 23 -9.62 5.60 -6.24
C PHE A 23 -8.13 5.74 -6.55
N ASN A 24 -7.26 5.67 -5.55
CA ASN A 24 -5.81 5.72 -5.78
C ASN A 24 -5.33 4.55 -6.66
N ILE A 25 -5.80 3.32 -6.42
CA ILE A 25 -5.42 2.16 -7.24
C ILE A 25 -5.92 2.30 -8.68
N VAL A 26 -7.17 2.76 -8.85
CA VAL A 26 -7.73 3.02 -10.18
C VAL A 26 -6.93 4.11 -10.91
N GLY A 27 -6.64 5.21 -10.23
CA GLY A 27 -5.83 6.31 -10.78
C GLY A 27 -4.42 5.86 -11.15
N MET A 28 -3.78 5.04 -10.30
CA MET A 28 -2.48 4.44 -10.63
C MET A 28 -2.56 3.56 -11.86
N LYS A 29 -3.59 2.71 -11.97
CA LYS A 29 -3.75 1.81 -13.13
C LYS A 29 -3.93 2.58 -14.43
N ILE A 30 -4.71 3.66 -14.42
CA ILE A 30 -4.89 4.54 -15.58
C ILE A 30 -3.56 5.23 -15.94
N ALA A 31 -2.86 5.80 -14.98
CA ALA A 31 -1.60 6.49 -15.23
C ALA A 31 -0.51 5.53 -15.75
N LEU A 32 -0.44 4.31 -15.21
CA LEU A 32 0.54 3.29 -15.58
C LEU A 32 0.21 2.58 -16.91
N SER A 33 -0.94 2.87 -17.55
CA SER A 33 -1.19 2.40 -18.92
C SER A 33 -0.31 3.09 -19.96
N ASP A 34 0.08 4.34 -19.70
CA ASP A 34 0.81 5.18 -20.64
C ASP A 34 2.15 5.69 -20.09
N MET A 35 2.45 5.39 -18.82
CA MET A 35 3.63 5.91 -18.14
C MET A 35 4.45 4.77 -17.50
N ASP A 36 5.77 4.86 -17.65
CA ASP A 36 6.69 3.94 -16.96
C ASP A 36 6.55 4.04 -15.43
N PRO A 37 6.57 2.89 -14.70
CA PRO A 37 6.41 2.88 -13.24
C PRO A 37 7.43 3.73 -12.47
N LEU A 38 8.67 3.81 -12.96
CA LEU A 38 9.71 4.64 -12.33
C LEU A 38 9.39 6.12 -12.51
N LEU A 39 9.02 6.52 -13.74
CA LEU A 39 8.64 7.90 -14.04
C LEU A 39 7.40 8.32 -13.25
N PHE A 40 6.40 7.45 -13.18
CA PHE A 40 5.19 7.68 -12.39
C PHE A 40 5.52 7.91 -10.91
N THR A 41 6.34 7.02 -10.33
CA THR A 41 6.73 7.11 -8.91
C THR A 41 7.55 8.37 -8.65
N ALA A 42 8.50 8.68 -9.52
CA ALA A 42 9.32 9.90 -9.41
C ALA A 42 8.46 11.17 -9.51
N ALA A 43 7.56 11.25 -10.49
CA ALA A 43 6.65 12.38 -10.67
C ALA A 43 5.73 12.57 -9.46
N ARG A 44 5.18 11.47 -8.91
CA ARG A 44 4.33 11.49 -7.72
C ARG A 44 5.07 12.07 -6.51
N PHE A 45 6.28 11.60 -6.22
CA PHE A 45 7.06 12.11 -5.09
C PHE A 45 7.57 13.52 -5.33
N PHE A 46 7.93 13.86 -6.57
CA PHE A 46 8.32 15.21 -6.93
C PHE A 46 7.19 16.22 -6.69
N LEU A 47 5.98 15.91 -7.17
CA LEU A 47 4.80 16.76 -6.97
C LEU A 47 4.45 16.88 -5.48
N LEU A 48 4.51 15.75 -4.74
CA LEU A 48 4.27 15.75 -3.31
C LEU A 48 5.31 16.61 -2.56
N ALA A 49 6.58 16.48 -2.91
CA ALA A 49 7.66 17.31 -2.34
C ALA A 49 7.43 18.80 -2.65
N LEU A 50 7.06 19.14 -3.87
CA LEU A 50 6.81 20.52 -4.29
C LEU A 50 5.67 21.17 -3.50
N VAL A 51 4.62 20.41 -3.19
CA VAL A 51 3.49 20.87 -2.37
C VAL A 51 3.85 20.96 -0.89
N LEU A 52 4.62 20.01 -0.37
CA LEU A 52 4.91 19.95 1.07
C LEU A 52 6.10 20.80 1.51
N LEU A 53 7.11 21.00 0.66
CA LEU A 53 8.33 21.77 0.99
C LEU A 53 8.07 23.15 1.61
N PRO A 54 7.07 23.95 1.17
CA PRO A 54 6.78 25.23 1.79
C PRO A 54 6.30 25.14 3.25
N PHE A 55 5.72 23.99 3.63
CA PHE A 55 5.12 23.78 4.94
C PHE A 55 6.02 23.02 5.92
N VAL A 56 7.07 22.37 5.42
CA VAL A 56 7.92 21.49 6.23
C VAL A 56 9.34 22.05 6.31
N LYS A 57 9.82 22.27 7.52
CA LYS A 57 11.22 22.66 7.78
C LYS A 57 12.01 21.42 8.16
N ILE A 58 12.84 20.93 7.24
CA ILE A 58 13.70 19.76 7.48
C ILE A 58 15.11 20.26 7.84
N SER A 59 15.61 19.85 9.00
CA SER A 59 16.99 20.11 9.39
C SER A 59 17.93 19.09 8.71
N HIS A 60 19.16 19.51 8.37
CA HIS A 60 20.19 18.63 7.83
C HIS A 60 20.46 17.39 8.71
N GLN A 61 20.31 17.53 10.03
CA GLN A 61 20.48 16.42 10.97
C GLN A 61 19.40 15.34 10.84
N GLN A 62 18.21 15.70 10.33
CA GLN A 62 17.08 14.77 10.11
C GLN A 62 17.19 14.02 8.78
N ILE A 63 17.94 14.51 7.81
CA ILE A 63 18.06 13.91 6.48
C ILE A 63 18.71 12.51 6.57
N ARG A 64 19.81 12.38 7.33
CA ARG A 64 20.54 11.11 7.45
C ARG A 64 19.67 9.94 7.92
N PRO A 65 18.93 10.04 9.05
CA PRO A 65 18.07 8.93 9.49
C PRO A 65 16.84 8.73 8.62
N LEU A 66 16.39 9.76 7.86
CA LEU A 66 15.25 9.63 6.95
C LEU A 66 15.61 8.95 5.62
N LEU A 67 16.88 8.99 5.21
CA LEU A 67 17.32 8.46 3.93
C LEU A 67 17.00 6.95 3.76
N PRO A 68 17.35 6.05 4.69
CA PRO A 68 17.00 4.63 4.56
C PRO A 68 15.49 4.40 4.52
N ILE A 69 14.71 5.14 5.30
CA ILE A 69 13.24 5.05 5.27
C ILE A 69 12.72 5.51 3.91
N ALA A 70 13.23 6.61 3.38
CA ALA A 70 12.83 7.12 2.07
C ALA A 70 13.18 6.14 0.94
N LEU A 71 14.33 5.44 1.01
CA LEU A 71 14.72 4.43 0.04
C LEU A 71 13.81 3.18 0.13
N VAL A 72 13.57 2.67 1.33
CA VAL A 72 12.69 1.50 1.51
C VAL A 72 11.26 1.81 1.09
N MET A 73 10.71 2.93 1.54
CA MET A 73 9.34 3.33 1.17
C MET A 73 9.23 3.76 -0.29
N GLY A 74 10.18 4.55 -0.80
CA GLY A 74 10.13 5.06 -2.17
C GLY A 74 10.37 3.98 -3.22
N LEU A 75 11.49 3.27 -3.13
CA LEU A 75 11.87 2.23 -4.10
C LEU A 75 11.30 0.86 -3.72
N GLY A 76 11.38 0.49 -2.44
CA GLY A 76 10.89 -0.81 -1.99
C GLY A 76 9.37 -0.91 -2.07
N HIS A 77 8.64 -0.01 -1.42
CA HIS A 77 7.18 -0.08 -1.39
C HIS A 77 6.54 0.53 -2.64
N PHE A 78 6.66 1.84 -2.86
CA PHE A 78 5.87 2.54 -3.87
C PHE A 78 6.27 2.22 -5.31
N TYR A 79 7.55 2.08 -5.60
CA TYR A 79 7.99 1.72 -6.95
C TYR A 79 7.63 0.27 -7.29
N LEU A 80 7.89 -0.69 -6.39
CA LEU A 80 7.49 -2.08 -6.60
C LEU A 80 5.97 -2.21 -6.72
N LEU A 81 5.21 -1.46 -5.93
CA LEU A 81 3.76 -1.41 -6.05
C LEU A 81 3.33 -0.92 -7.44
N ALA A 82 3.94 0.14 -7.95
CA ALA A 82 3.65 0.66 -9.28
C ALA A 82 3.99 -0.37 -10.38
N VAL A 83 5.14 -1.04 -10.29
CA VAL A 83 5.52 -2.14 -11.19
C VAL A 83 4.48 -3.26 -11.14
N GLY A 84 4.10 -3.72 -9.94
CA GLY A 84 3.09 -4.76 -9.80
C GLY A 84 1.73 -4.35 -10.38
N ILE A 85 1.25 -3.14 -10.09
CA ILE A 85 -0.02 -2.61 -10.62
C ILE A 85 0.01 -2.44 -12.14
N SER A 86 1.15 -2.13 -12.75
CA SER A 86 1.24 -2.06 -14.22
C SER A 86 0.95 -3.41 -14.88
N ILE A 87 1.36 -4.51 -14.25
CA ILE A 87 1.26 -5.87 -14.79
C ILE A 87 -0.12 -6.49 -14.51
N VAL A 88 -0.65 -6.34 -13.25
CA VAL A 88 -1.89 -7.02 -12.85
C VAL A 88 -3.15 -6.17 -13.04
N PRO A 89 -4.33 -6.76 -13.26
CA PRO A 89 -5.60 -6.04 -13.18
C PRO A 89 -5.78 -5.34 -11.84
N GLY A 90 -6.37 -4.13 -11.84
CA GLY A 90 -6.53 -3.31 -10.64
C GLY A 90 -7.28 -4.01 -9.50
N VAL A 91 -8.26 -4.86 -9.83
CA VAL A 91 -9.00 -5.69 -8.85
C VAL A 91 -8.06 -6.64 -8.11
N ILE A 92 -7.17 -7.31 -8.84
CA ILE A 92 -6.19 -8.25 -8.24
C ILE A 92 -5.19 -7.47 -7.39
N ALA A 93 -4.68 -6.35 -7.88
CA ALA A 93 -3.79 -5.48 -7.12
C ALA A 93 -4.44 -5.02 -5.80
N SER A 94 -5.72 -4.65 -5.82
CA SER A 94 -6.48 -4.24 -4.62
C SER A 94 -6.59 -5.36 -3.61
N VAL A 95 -6.89 -6.58 -4.06
CA VAL A 95 -6.98 -7.77 -3.18
C VAL A 95 -5.62 -8.08 -2.55
N CYS A 96 -4.55 -8.05 -3.34
CA CYS A 96 -3.19 -8.28 -2.84
C CYS A 96 -2.75 -7.20 -1.83
N PHE A 97 -3.13 -5.94 -2.05
CA PHE A 97 -2.81 -4.84 -1.14
C PHE A 97 -3.47 -4.98 0.23
N ILE A 98 -4.68 -5.58 0.29
CA ILE A 98 -5.38 -5.87 1.55
C ILE A 98 -4.57 -6.82 2.45
N LEU A 99 -3.68 -7.64 1.89
CA LEU A 99 -2.77 -8.51 2.67
C LEU A 99 -1.85 -7.74 3.63
N GLY A 100 -1.64 -6.45 3.41
CA GLY A 100 -0.89 -5.61 4.35
C GLY A 100 -1.42 -5.67 5.79
N ALA A 101 -2.74 -5.77 5.98
CA ALA A 101 -3.36 -5.85 7.31
C ALA A 101 -3.02 -7.16 8.05
N PRO A 102 -3.20 -8.36 7.48
CA PRO A 102 -2.78 -9.61 8.11
C PRO A 102 -1.26 -9.68 8.32
N PHE A 103 -0.45 -9.12 7.42
CA PHE A 103 1.00 -9.06 7.61
C PHE A 103 1.40 -8.15 8.77
N SER A 104 0.80 -6.97 8.90
CA SER A 104 1.04 -6.10 10.04
C SER A 104 0.70 -6.79 11.37
N ALA A 105 -0.42 -7.49 11.42
CA ALA A 105 -0.82 -8.24 12.61
C ALA A 105 0.16 -9.39 12.94
N LEU A 106 0.66 -10.10 11.92
CA LEU A 106 1.66 -11.14 12.09
C LEU A 106 2.99 -10.58 12.59
N LEU A 107 3.44 -9.45 12.04
CA LEU A 107 4.66 -8.76 12.49
C LEU A 107 4.52 -8.26 13.93
N SER A 108 3.37 -7.68 14.30
CA SER A 108 3.09 -7.29 15.68
C SER A 108 3.15 -8.48 16.65
N TYR A 109 2.60 -9.62 16.25
CA TYR A 109 2.71 -10.84 17.05
C TYR A 109 4.17 -11.30 17.21
N LEU A 110 4.96 -11.30 16.12
CA LEU A 110 6.34 -11.83 16.14
C LEU A 110 7.33 -10.88 16.83
N PHE A 111 7.21 -9.58 16.62
CA PHE A 111 8.21 -8.60 17.09
C PHE A 111 7.77 -7.82 18.33
N LEU A 112 6.47 -7.59 18.51
CA LEU A 112 5.95 -6.83 19.64
C LEU A 112 5.32 -7.72 20.72
N ASN A 113 5.32 -9.06 20.55
CA ASN A 113 4.71 -10.02 21.44
C ASN A 113 3.20 -9.74 21.72
N GLU A 114 2.53 -9.09 20.77
CA GLU A 114 1.08 -8.87 20.87
C GLU A 114 0.34 -10.19 20.64
N ARG A 115 -0.60 -10.51 21.56
CA ARG A 115 -1.38 -11.75 21.43
C ARG A 115 -2.53 -11.56 20.45
N LEU A 116 -2.53 -12.36 19.39
CA LEU A 116 -3.66 -12.43 18.48
C LEU A 116 -4.81 -13.20 19.13
N SER A 117 -6.02 -12.64 19.06
CA SER A 117 -7.22 -13.38 19.44
C SER A 117 -7.52 -14.48 18.42
N GLN A 118 -8.28 -15.50 18.80
CA GLN A 118 -8.68 -16.58 17.87
C GLN A 118 -9.42 -16.03 16.66
N VAL A 119 -10.28 -15.03 16.85
CA VAL A 119 -11.02 -14.38 15.74
C VAL A 119 -10.06 -13.68 14.78
N GLN A 120 -9.07 -12.96 15.28
CA GLN A 120 -8.05 -12.32 14.46
C GLN A 120 -7.21 -13.35 13.68
N SER A 121 -6.80 -14.45 14.32
CA SER A 121 -6.06 -15.52 13.68
C SER A 121 -6.84 -16.15 12.53
N VAL A 122 -8.13 -16.47 12.75
CA VAL A 122 -9.01 -17.00 11.69
C VAL A 122 -9.20 -15.99 10.57
N ALA A 123 -9.41 -14.71 10.89
CA ALA A 123 -9.56 -13.66 9.90
C ALA A 123 -8.31 -13.49 9.04
N ILE A 124 -7.11 -13.52 9.64
CA ILE A 124 -5.82 -13.45 8.94
C ILE A 124 -5.67 -14.62 7.96
N VAL A 125 -5.93 -15.84 8.42
CA VAL A 125 -5.83 -17.04 7.56
C VAL A 125 -6.83 -16.95 6.40
N THR A 126 -8.08 -16.61 6.68
CA THR A 126 -9.13 -16.49 5.67
C THR A 126 -8.80 -15.40 4.63
N ALA A 127 -8.34 -14.23 5.08
CA ALA A 127 -7.94 -13.15 4.19
C ALA A 127 -6.74 -13.54 3.31
N THR A 128 -5.74 -14.23 3.89
CA THR A 128 -4.57 -14.70 3.16
C THR A 128 -4.95 -15.73 2.10
N LEU A 129 -5.77 -16.73 2.45
CA LEU A 129 -6.25 -17.72 1.50
C LEU A 129 -7.09 -17.09 0.39
N GLY A 130 -7.98 -16.15 0.73
CA GLY A 130 -8.80 -15.42 -0.26
C GLY A 130 -7.96 -14.61 -1.23
N ALA A 131 -6.89 -13.96 -0.76
CA ALA A 131 -6.00 -13.18 -1.62
C ALA A 131 -5.07 -14.06 -2.48
N MET A 132 -4.82 -15.31 -2.07
CA MET A 132 -4.06 -16.29 -2.88
C MET A 132 -4.90 -16.94 -3.98
N LEU A 133 -6.23 -16.96 -3.87
CA LEU A 133 -7.11 -17.57 -4.86
C LEU A 133 -6.86 -17.09 -6.31
N PRO A 134 -6.71 -15.79 -6.59
CA PRO A 134 -6.39 -15.33 -7.95
C PRO A 134 -5.09 -15.91 -8.51
N THR A 135 -4.05 -16.07 -7.68
CA THR A 135 -2.77 -16.66 -8.11
C THR A 135 -2.90 -18.13 -8.50
N LEU A 136 -3.76 -18.87 -7.81
CA LEU A 136 -3.98 -20.29 -8.09
C LEU A 136 -4.87 -20.52 -9.33
N LEU A 137 -5.80 -19.60 -9.61
CA LEU A 137 -6.77 -19.72 -10.71
C LEU A 137 -6.25 -19.16 -12.03
N ILE A 138 -5.24 -18.28 -11.99
CA ILE A 138 -4.70 -17.62 -13.18
C ILE A 138 -3.40 -18.29 -13.60
N GLY A 139 -3.47 -19.10 -14.68
CA GLY A 139 -2.34 -19.86 -15.19
C GLY A 139 -1.31 -19.06 -16.01
N GLN A 140 -1.36 -17.72 -16.04
CA GLN A 140 -0.43 -16.88 -16.80
C GLN A 140 0.76 -16.48 -15.92
N SER A 141 1.97 -16.88 -16.32
CA SER A 141 3.20 -16.62 -15.57
C SER A 141 3.48 -15.12 -15.30
N GLU A 142 3.21 -14.25 -16.27
CA GLU A 142 3.40 -12.81 -16.10
C GLU A 142 2.54 -12.23 -14.98
N LEU A 143 1.29 -12.67 -14.90
CA LEU A 143 0.35 -12.23 -13.88
C LEU A 143 0.75 -12.72 -12.49
N GLN A 144 1.32 -13.93 -12.39
CA GLN A 144 1.84 -14.46 -11.14
C GLN A 144 3.03 -13.62 -10.63
N TRP A 145 3.95 -13.21 -11.51
CA TRP A 145 5.03 -12.30 -11.14
C TRP A 145 4.53 -10.94 -10.68
N GLY A 146 3.54 -10.37 -11.38
CA GLY A 146 2.93 -9.11 -10.96
C GLY A 146 2.29 -9.19 -9.56
N ILE A 147 1.58 -10.28 -9.26
CA ILE A 147 1.01 -10.53 -7.93
C ILE A 147 2.10 -10.64 -6.87
N LEU A 148 3.17 -11.40 -7.13
CA LEU A 148 4.29 -11.52 -6.20
C LEU A 148 4.94 -10.16 -5.91
N ILE A 149 5.10 -9.32 -6.92
CA ILE A 149 5.66 -7.97 -6.76
C ILE A 149 4.74 -7.09 -5.90
N VAL A 150 3.41 -7.11 -6.13
CA VAL A 150 2.47 -6.37 -5.28
C VAL A 150 2.51 -6.86 -3.84
N VAL A 151 2.51 -8.18 -3.63
CA VAL A 151 2.62 -8.76 -2.29
C VAL A 151 3.94 -8.37 -1.64
N LEU A 152 5.06 -8.49 -2.34
CA LEU A 152 6.38 -8.10 -1.82
C LEU A 152 6.42 -6.62 -1.42
N SER A 153 5.81 -5.75 -2.22
CA SER A 153 5.74 -4.32 -1.91
C SER A 153 5.00 -4.02 -0.60
N THR A 154 4.02 -4.85 -0.22
CA THR A 154 3.27 -4.66 1.03
C THR A 154 4.05 -5.06 2.29
N PHE A 155 5.16 -5.80 2.13
CA PHE A 155 6.05 -6.15 3.25
C PHE A 155 7.09 -5.06 3.57
N MET A 156 7.28 -4.09 2.69
CA MET A 156 8.24 -2.99 2.84
C MET A 156 7.59 -1.71 3.35
#